data_33ecdeed86f835999455572de0f3a98f
#
_entry.id   33ecdeed86f835999455572de0f3a98f
#
_cell.length_a   1.000
_cell.length_b   1.000
_cell.length_c   1.000
_cell.angle_alpha   90.00
_cell.angle_beta   90.00
_cell.angle_gamma   90.00
#
_symmetry.space_group_name_H-M   'P 1'
#
loop_
_entity.id
_entity.type
_entity.pdbx_description
1 polymer ?
#
loop_
_entity_poly.entity_id
_entity_poly.type
_entity_poly.pdbx_seq_one_letter_code
_entity_poly.pdbx_strand_id
1 'polypeptide(L)'
;RTDFPALEELIRLAWYDDGNDSHNTHDEVGQTSGPDKRRAELRKAIRLRNMHRLAAIDMQDCLARTTKAYVAELNGQVLGVILGSLRSDITGRQRTRHMLRRHCLTLPLLASHEGRHGLLAQLAILQADEALKHDAGKEYEAEVVLFVVSPAARGMGVGRRLFNHMLGVFHDAGLREYFLFTDSTCDVGFYDHRGLIRKAERDDRNDG
;
A
#
# COMPACT_ATOMS: atom_id res chain seq x y z
N ARG A 1 -12.89 0.36 -12.96
CA ARG A 1 -13.08 1.71 -12.35
C ARG A 1 -14.01 1.69 -11.14
N THR A 2 -14.85 0.69 -10.98
CA THR A 2 -15.76 0.51 -9.84
C THR A 2 -15.04 0.01 -8.60
N ASP A 3 -13.86 -0.57 -8.73
CA ASP A 3 -13.13 -1.26 -7.65
C ASP A 3 -12.13 -0.35 -6.91
N PHE A 4 -11.86 0.86 -7.40
CA PHE A 4 -10.90 1.75 -6.78
C PHE A 4 -11.20 2.09 -5.31
N PRO A 5 -12.43 2.39 -4.89
CA PRO A 5 -12.72 2.64 -3.48
C PRO A 5 -12.45 1.42 -2.59
N ALA A 6 -12.76 0.22 -3.09
CA ALA A 6 -12.49 -1.02 -2.35
C ALA A 6 -10.98 -1.30 -2.23
N LEU A 7 -10.20 -0.97 -3.27
CA LEU A 7 -8.74 -1.10 -3.25
C LEU A 7 -8.08 -0.06 -2.33
N GLU A 8 -8.52 1.19 -2.38
CA GLU A 8 -8.07 2.24 -1.46
C GLU A 8 -8.37 1.87 0.00
N GLU A 9 -9.53 1.27 0.26
CA GLU A 9 -9.88 0.79 1.58
C GLU A 9 -9.02 -0.40 2.03
N LEU A 10 -8.69 -1.35 1.15
CA LEU A 10 -7.76 -2.44 1.46
C LEU A 10 -6.36 -1.91 1.82
N ILE A 11 -5.86 -0.92 1.08
CA ILE A 11 -4.58 -0.26 1.37
C ILE A 11 -4.66 0.46 2.71
N ARG A 12 -5.74 1.21 2.97
CA ARG A 12 -5.94 1.91 4.23
C ARG A 12 -5.91 0.93 5.42
N LEU A 13 -6.63 -0.17 5.32
CA LEU A 13 -6.68 -1.20 6.37
C LEU A 13 -5.34 -1.92 6.55
N ALA A 14 -4.53 -2.05 5.49
CA ALA A 14 -3.26 -2.74 5.57
C ALA A 14 -2.14 -1.90 6.21
N TRP A 15 -2.11 -0.58 5.96
CA TRP A 15 -0.97 0.27 6.34
C TRP A 15 -1.34 1.51 7.15
N TYR A 16 -2.61 1.90 7.19
CA TYR A 16 -3.04 3.14 7.87
C TYR A 16 -4.04 2.90 9.00
N ASP A 17 -4.43 1.66 9.26
CA ASP A 17 -5.30 1.32 10.38
C ASP A 17 -4.43 0.92 11.58
N ASP A 18 -4.00 1.94 12.34
CA ASP A 18 -3.43 1.70 13.65
C ASP A 18 -4.50 1.04 14.52
N GLY A 19 -4.45 -0.28 14.71
CA GLY A 19 -5.40 -1.05 15.54
C GLY A 19 -5.49 -0.59 17.02
N ASN A 20 -5.09 0.63 17.29
CA ASN A 20 -5.03 1.28 18.60
C ASN A 20 -6.36 1.90 19.04
N ASP A 21 -7.41 1.89 18.18
CA ASP A 21 -8.75 2.34 18.62
C ASP A 21 -9.45 1.32 19.56
N SER A 22 -8.92 0.09 19.70
CA SER A 22 -9.52 -0.96 20.54
C SER A 22 -8.96 -1.02 21.98
N HIS A 23 -7.86 -0.34 22.30
CA HIS A 23 -7.26 -0.40 23.65
C HIS A 23 -7.49 0.83 24.53
N ASN A 24 -8.08 1.91 24.01
CA ASN A 24 -8.32 3.14 24.79
C ASN A 24 -9.78 3.36 25.19
N THR A 25 -10.60 2.31 25.27
CA THR A 25 -11.99 2.43 25.74
C THR A 25 -12.16 2.18 27.25
N HIS A 26 -11.08 2.05 28.02
CA HIS A 26 -11.18 1.74 29.46
C HIS A 26 -10.76 2.83 30.44
N ASP A 27 -10.26 3.99 29.99
CA ASP A 27 -10.01 5.09 30.91
C ASP A 27 -10.40 6.42 30.25
N GLU A 28 -11.52 6.94 30.62
CA GLU A 28 -11.99 8.31 30.75
C GLU A 28 -13.49 8.43 30.55
N VAL A 29 -14.26 7.90 31.54
CA VAL A 29 -15.58 8.44 31.85
C VAL A 29 -15.37 9.73 32.62
N GLY A 30 -14.68 10.70 32.03
CA GLY A 30 -14.65 12.09 32.45
C GLY A 30 -15.65 12.85 31.56
N GLN A 31 -16.64 13.51 32.20
CA GLN A 31 -17.58 14.41 31.53
C GLN A 31 -16.83 15.56 30.85
N THR A 32 -16.39 15.32 29.57
CA THR A 32 -15.89 16.41 28.75
C THR A 32 -17.06 17.25 28.29
N SER A 33 -17.00 18.55 28.53
CA SER A 33 -18.01 19.51 28.11
C SER A 33 -18.21 19.49 26.57
N GLY A 34 -19.41 19.82 26.10
CA GLY A 34 -19.82 19.74 24.70
C GLY A 34 -18.84 20.31 23.64
N PRO A 35 -18.08 21.42 23.91
CA PRO A 35 -17.09 21.95 22.97
C PRO A 35 -15.87 21.05 22.78
N ASP A 36 -15.39 20.38 23.82
CA ASP A 36 -14.20 19.53 23.76
C ASP A 36 -14.49 18.21 23.03
N LYS A 37 -15.68 17.65 23.24
CA LYS A 37 -16.16 16.49 22.50
C LYS A 37 -16.24 16.77 21.00
N ARG A 38 -16.79 17.90 20.60
CA ARG A 38 -16.86 18.33 19.20
C ARG A 38 -15.48 18.51 18.57
N ARG A 39 -14.52 19.06 19.32
CA ARG A 39 -13.11 19.20 18.86
C ARG A 39 -12.45 17.85 18.68
N ALA A 40 -12.67 16.90 19.59
CA ALA A 40 -12.13 15.54 19.48
C ALA A 40 -12.73 14.81 18.28
N GLU A 41 -14.04 14.88 18.07
CA GLU A 41 -14.71 14.30 16.90
C GLU A 41 -14.20 14.91 15.58
N LEU A 42 -14.01 16.23 15.55
CA LEU A 42 -13.47 16.91 14.38
C LEU A 42 -12.03 16.46 14.08
N ARG A 43 -11.16 16.32 15.09
CA ARG A 43 -9.81 15.82 14.93
C ARG A 43 -9.82 14.38 14.38
N LYS A 44 -10.65 13.51 14.93
CA LYS A 44 -10.82 12.12 14.45
C LYS A 44 -11.26 12.08 12.98
N ALA A 45 -12.23 12.91 12.60
CA ALA A 45 -12.69 13.00 11.23
C ALA A 45 -11.61 13.52 10.25
N ILE A 46 -10.80 14.51 10.69
CA ILE A 46 -9.68 15.03 9.90
C ILE A 46 -8.61 13.95 9.72
N ARG A 47 -8.24 13.25 10.80
CA ARG A 47 -7.27 12.15 10.76
C ARG A 47 -7.71 11.07 9.78
N LEU A 48 -8.93 10.55 9.92
CA LEU A 48 -9.47 9.53 9.03
C LEU A 48 -9.44 9.98 7.55
N ARG A 49 -9.86 11.22 7.29
CA ARG A 49 -9.81 11.79 5.93
C ARG A 49 -8.39 11.88 5.38
N ASN A 50 -7.40 12.21 6.21
CA ASN A 50 -6.00 12.26 5.79
C ASN A 50 -5.47 10.85 5.50
N MET A 51 -5.81 9.84 6.30
CA MET A 51 -5.46 8.44 6.05
C MET A 51 -6.02 7.92 4.73
N HIS A 52 -7.29 8.21 4.42
CA HIS A 52 -7.87 7.88 3.12
C HIS A 52 -7.13 8.55 1.95
N ARG A 53 -6.71 9.82 2.12
CA ARG A 53 -5.93 10.51 1.07
C ARG A 53 -4.53 9.94 0.89
N LEU A 54 -3.87 9.57 1.97
CA LEU A 54 -2.56 8.92 1.91
C LEU A 54 -2.66 7.57 1.20
N ALA A 55 -3.64 6.74 1.56
CA ALA A 55 -3.91 5.47 0.87
C ALA A 55 -4.24 5.68 -0.63
N ALA A 56 -5.00 6.72 -0.96
CA ALA A 56 -5.28 7.08 -2.35
C ALA A 56 -4.01 7.53 -3.11
N ILE A 57 -3.08 8.24 -2.46
CA ILE A 57 -1.78 8.61 -3.04
C ILE A 57 -0.96 7.37 -3.34
N ASP A 58 -0.84 6.43 -2.39
CA ASP A 58 -0.13 5.16 -2.60
C ASP A 58 -0.73 4.36 -3.75
N MET A 59 -2.07 4.31 -3.82
CA MET A 59 -2.75 3.69 -4.95
C MET A 59 -2.37 4.33 -6.28
N GLN A 60 -2.29 5.68 -6.36
CA GLN A 60 -1.89 6.34 -7.59
C GLN A 60 -0.43 6.04 -7.96
N ASP A 61 0.47 5.96 -7.00
CA ASP A 61 1.87 5.57 -7.22
C ASP A 61 1.98 4.15 -7.74
N CYS A 62 1.26 3.20 -7.14
CA CYS A 62 1.19 1.82 -7.63
C CYS A 62 0.63 1.76 -9.06
N LEU A 63 -0.50 2.45 -9.33
CA LEU A 63 -1.14 2.43 -10.64
C LEU A 63 -0.32 3.13 -11.73
N ALA A 64 0.55 4.08 -11.38
CA ALA A 64 1.43 4.74 -12.35
C ALA A 64 2.39 3.77 -13.05
N ARG A 65 2.73 2.66 -12.41
CA ARG A 65 3.65 1.63 -12.90
C ARG A 65 3.00 0.26 -13.13
N THR A 66 1.72 0.09 -12.78
CA THR A 66 0.99 -1.18 -12.95
C THR A 66 0.61 -1.39 -14.41
N THR A 67 0.96 -2.56 -14.95
CA THR A 67 0.54 -2.99 -16.30
C THR A 67 -0.44 -4.16 -16.26
N LYS A 68 -0.45 -4.93 -15.18
CA LYS A 68 -1.33 -6.08 -14.94
C LYS A 68 -1.98 -5.93 -13.57
N ALA A 69 -3.30 -6.14 -13.47
CA ALA A 69 -4.05 -6.03 -12.22
C ALA A 69 -5.07 -7.15 -12.12
N TYR A 70 -5.08 -7.84 -10.98
CA TYR A 70 -6.03 -8.93 -10.71
C TYR A 70 -6.62 -8.74 -9.32
N VAL A 71 -7.93 -8.97 -9.25
CA VAL A 71 -8.72 -8.84 -8.02
C VAL A 71 -9.38 -10.18 -7.74
N ALA A 72 -9.31 -10.62 -6.50
CA ALA A 72 -10.11 -11.76 -6.01
C ALA A 72 -11.38 -11.22 -5.37
N GLU A 73 -12.52 -11.66 -5.86
CA GLU A 73 -13.83 -11.26 -5.38
C GLU A 73 -14.67 -12.49 -5.01
N LEU A 74 -15.47 -12.35 -3.97
CA LEU A 74 -16.47 -13.35 -3.58
C LEU A 74 -17.74 -12.61 -3.16
N ASN A 75 -18.88 -12.93 -3.82
CA ASN A 75 -20.18 -12.33 -3.54
C ASN A 75 -20.21 -10.79 -3.55
N GLY A 76 -19.46 -10.16 -4.45
CA GLY A 76 -19.36 -8.71 -4.56
C GLY A 76 -18.39 -8.08 -3.56
N GLN A 77 -17.71 -8.87 -2.73
CA GLN A 77 -16.70 -8.39 -1.79
C GLN A 77 -15.30 -8.65 -2.34
N VAL A 78 -14.47 -7.61 -2.39
CA VAL A 78 -13.05 -7.73 -2.75
C VAL A 78 -12.28 -8.37 -1.60
N LEU A 79 -11.68 -9.52 -1.86
CA LEU A 79 -10.91 -10.30 -0.88
C LEU A 79 -9.39 -10.11 -1.02
N GLY A 80 -8.92 -9.60 -2.13
CA GLY A 80 -7.52 -9.32 -2.33
C GLY A 80 -7.24 -8.76 -3.71
N VAL A 81 -6.07 -8.17 -3.86
CA VAL A 81 -5.57 -7.58 -5.09
C VAL A 81 -4.10 -7.89 -5.27
N ILE A 82 -3.69 -8.09 -6.51
CA ILE A 82 -2.29 -8.09 -6.91
C ILE A 82 -2.09 -7.20 -8.13
N LEU A 83 -1.14 -6.31 -8.05
CA LEU A 83 -0.71 -5.43 -9.13
C LEU A 83 0.68 -5.82 -9.57
N GLY A 84 0.88 -5.99 -10.86
CA GLY A 84 2.17 -6.31 -11.45
C GLY A 84 2.58 -5.29 -12.50
N SER A 85 3.86 -5.14 -12.68
CA SER A 85 4.48 -4.31 -13.71
C SER A 85 5.33 -5.16 -14.62
N LEU A 86 5.13 -5.00 -15.93
CA LEU A 86 6.07 -5.37 -16.97
C LEU A 86 6.66 -4.07 -17.51
N ARG A 87 7.96 -3.88 -17.35
CA ARG A 87 8.64 -2.61 -17.68
C ARG A 87 8.42 -2.20 -19.15
N SER A 88 8.40 -3.16 -20.04
CA SER A 88 8.11 -2.96 -21.47
C SER A 88 6.73 -2.39 -21.76
N ASP A 89 5.75 -2.67 -20.90
CA ASP A 89 4.35 -2.32 -21.13
C ASP A 89 3.96 -0.96 -20.50
N ILE A 90 4.85 -0.33 -19.75
CA ILE A 90 4.58 0.95 -19.09
C ILE A 90 4.48 2.06 -20.13
N THR A 91 3.32 2.72 -20.18
CA THR A 91 3.09 3.87 -21.08
C THR A 91 3.29 5.21 -20.36
N GLY A 92 3.95 6.15 -21.03
CA GLY A 92 4.15 7.52 -20.48
C GLY A 92 2.82 8.22 -20.15
N ARG A 93 1.78 8.01 -20.96
CA ARG A 93 0.44 8.59 -20.74
C ARG A 93 -0.21 8.11 -19.44
N GLN A 94 -0.11 6.82 -19.15
CA GLN A 94 -0.62 6.25 -17.90
C GLN A 94 0.11 6.85 -16.71
N ARG A 95 1.44 6.83 -16.75
CA ARG A 95 2.30 7.40 -15.70
C ARG A 95 1.95 8.87 -15.42
N THR A 96 1.89 9.70 -16.44
CA THR A 96 1.55 11.13 -16.29
C THR A 96 0.17 11.35 -15.67
N ARG A 97 -0.84 10.56 -16.09
CA ARG A 97 -2.21 10.67 -15.57
C ARG A 97 -2.27 10.38 -14.06
N HIS A 98 -1.61 9.31 -13.62
CA HIS A 98 -1.61 8.93 -12.21
C HIS A 98 -0.75 9.88 -11.37
N MET A 99 0.38 10.35 -11.89
CA MET A 99 1.18 11.38 -11.23
C MET A 99 0.40 12.69 -11.03
N LEU A 100 -0.36 13.14 -12.02
CA LEU A 100 -1.20 14.34 -11.88
C LEU A 100 -2.25 14.15 -10.79
N ARG A 101 -2.94 13.01 -10.76
CA ARG A 101 -3.91 12.70 -9.70
C ARG A 101 -3.27 12.69 -8.31
N ARG A 102 -2.09 12.08 -8.19
CA ARG A 102 -1.31 12.11 -6.96
C ARG A 102 -1.07 13.54 -6.46
N HIS A 103 -0.61 14.43 -7.33
CA HIS A 103 -0.39 15.84 -6.97
C HIS A 103 -1.67 16.51 -6.48
N CYS A 104 -2.79 16.29 -7.15
CA CYS A 104 -4.08 16.82 -6.70
C CYS A 104 -4.49 16.33 -5.30
N LEU A 105 -4.19 15.06 -4.96
CA LEU A 105 -4.45 14.48 -3.65
C LEU A 105 -3.51 15.01 -2.56
N THR A 106 -2.28 15.34 -2.92
CA THR A 106 -1.23 15.86 -2.02
C THR A 106 -1.58 17.26 -1.49
N LEU A 107 -2.10 18.14 -2.34
CA LEU A 107 -2.33 19.55 -1.99
C LEU A 107 -3.15 19.75 -0.70
N PRO A 108 -4.29 19.06 -0.48
CA PRO A 108 -5.06 19.24 0.76
C PRO A 108 -4.35 18.74 2.02
N LEU A 109 -3.39 17.81 1.90
CA LEU A 109 -2.63 17.28 3.03
C LEU A 109 -1.62 18.31 3.57
N LEU A 110 -1.15 19.21 2.71
CA LEU A 110 -0.23 20.29 3.10
C LEU A 110 -0.86 21.27 4.09
N ALA A 111 -2.19 21.35 4.15
CA ALA A 111 -2.92 22.25 5.03
C ALA A 111 -2.95 21.80 6.50
N SER A 112 -2.59 20.56 6.82
CA SER A 112 -2.59 20.03 8.18
C SER A 112 -1.21 19.51 8.60
N HIS A 113 -0.89 19.61 9.91
CA HIS A 113 0.36 19.06 10.46
C HIS A 113 0.44 17.55 10.24
N GLU A 114 -0.63 16.82 10.54
CA GLU A 114 -0.71 15.36 10.37
C GLU A 114 -0.58 14.95 8.89
N GLY A 115 -1.20 15.71 7.98
CA GLY A 115 -1.07 15.45 6.54
C GLY A 115 0.36 15.63 6.04
N ARG A 116 1.05 16.70 6.48
CA ARG A 116 2.47 16.91 6.14
C ARG A 116 3.36 15.81 6.68
N HIS A 117 3.11 15.37 7.94
CA HIS A 117 3.87 14.28 8.55
C HIS A 117 3.67 12.97 7.78
N GLY A 118 2.44 12.64 7.39
CA GLY A 118 2.17 11.45 6.56
C GLY A 118 2.85 11.52 5.19
N LEU A 119 2.88 12.70 4.54
CA LEU A 119 3.58 12.87 3.26
C LEU A 119 5.10 12.70 3.41
N LEU A 120 5.69 13.17 4.51
CA LEU A 120 7.12 12.96 4.78
C LEU A 120 7.44 11.49 5.01
N ALA A 121 6.57 10.76 5.73
CA ALA A 121 6.71 9.31 5.91
C ALA A 121 6.65 8.56 4.57
N GLN A 122 5.69 8.90 3.70
CA GLN A 122 5.63 8.31 2.35
C GLN A 122 6.88 8.63 1.52
N LEU A 123 7.40 9.84 1.61
CA LEU A 123 8.63 10.22 0.91
C LEU A 123 9.83 9.40 1.40
N ALA A 124 9.94 9.18 2.72
CA ALA A 124 10.98 8.34 3.30
C ALA A 124 10.91 6.89 2.78
N ILE A 125 9.72 6.31 2.68
CA ILE A 125 9.52 4.97 2.10
C ILE A 125 9.99 4.94 0.64
N LEU A 126 9.60 5.91 -0.18
CA LEU A 126 10.03 5.98 -1.58
C LEU A 126 11.55 6.11 -1.72
N GLN A 127 12.20 6.87 -0.83
CA GLN A 127 13.66 6.99 -0.81
C GLN A 127 14.33 5.68 -0.39
N ALA A 128 13.76 4.97 0.60
CA ALA A 128 14.24 3.66 1.03
C ALA A 128 14.12 2.63 -0.11
N ASP A 129 12.99 2.60 -0.82
CA ASP A 129 12.77 1.71 -1.98
C ASP A 129 13.79 1.97 -3.11
N GLU A 130 14.05 3.24 -3.44
CA GLU A 130 15.06 3.58 -4.46
C GLU A 130 16.47 3.19 -4.02
N ALA A 131 16.80 3.38 -2.74
CA ALA A 131 18.07 2.95 -2.18
C ALA A 131 18.21 1.42 -2.18
N LEU A 132 17.15 0.67 -1.83
CA LEU A 132 17.13 -0.80 -1.92
C LEU A 132 17.32 -1.31 -3.36
N LYS A 133 16.72 -0.65 -4.35
CA LYS A 133 16.97 -0.97 -5.77
C LYS A 133 18.43 -0.78 -6.15
N HIS A 134 19.01 0.34 -5.72
CA HIS A 134 20.42 0.62 -5.97
C HIS A 134 21.32 -0.43 -5.33
N ASP A 135 21.05 -0.79 -4.06
CA ASP A 135 21.85 -1.76 -3.31
C ASP A 135 21.72 -3.19 -3.89
N ALA A 136 20.56 -3.52 -4.47
CA ALA A 136 20.37 -4.79 -5.18
C ALA A 136 21.22 -4.92 -6.44
N GLY A 137 21.75 -3.82 -7.00
CA GLY A 137 22.71 -3.79 -8.10
C GLY A 137 22.22 -4.39 -9.41
N LYS A 138 20.91 -4.58 -9.56
CA LYS A 138 20.29 -5.21 -10.73
C LYS A 138 18.96 -4.55 -11.09
N GLU A 139 18.75 -4.32 -12.37
CA GLU A 139 17.44 -3.95 -12.89
C GLU A 139 16.61 -5.19 -13.23
N TYR A 140 15.34 -5.17 -12.88
CA TYR A 140 14.38 -6.22 -13.17
C TYR A 140 13.33 -5.71 -14.15
N GLU A 141 12.90 -6.58 -15.05
CA GLU A 141 11.85 -6.27 -16.03
C GLU A 141 10.44 -6.51 -15.51
N ALA A 142 10.30 -7.22 -14.39
CA ALA A 142 9.02 -7.47 -13.73
C ALA A 142 9.07 -7.10 -12.24
N GLU A 143 7.94 -6.56 -11.76
CA GLU A 143 7.73 -6.18 -10.36
C GLU A 143 6.35 -6.62 -9.89
N VAL A 144 6.24 -7.18 -8.69
CA VAL A 144 4.97 -7.22 -7.96
C VAL A 144 4.85 -5.91 -7.20
N VAL A 145 4.03 -5.00 -7.76
CA VAL A 145 3.92 -3.60 -7.31
C VAL A 145 3.14 -3.48 -6.01
N LEU A 146 2.08 -4.27 -5.88
CA LEU A 146 1.21 -4.31 -4.70
C LEU A 146 0.61 -5.69 -4.58
N PHE A 147 0.58 -6.22 -3.37
CA PHE A 147 -0.08 -7.48 -3.06
C PHE A 147 -0.73 -7.39 -1.69
N VAL A 148 -2.05 -7.35 -1.67
CA VAL A 148 -2.84 -7.24 -0.43
C VAL A 148 -3.96 -8.27 -0.44
N VAL A 149 -4.15 -8.93 0.71
CA VAL A 149 -5.23 -9.88 0.94
C VAL A 149 -5.96 -9.48 2.21
N SER A 150 -7.28 -9.37 2.13
CA SER A 150 -8.13 -9.08 3.27
C SER A 150 -7.92 -10.12 4.38
N PRO A 151 -7.85 -9.70 5.66
CA PRO A 151 -7.84 -10.64 6.79
C PRO A 151 -9.00 -11.62 6.76
N ALA A 152 -10.18 -11.22 6.23
CA ALA A 152 -11.35 -12.09 6.08
C ALA A 152 -11.12 -13.27 5.10
N ALA A 153 -10.11 -13.17 4.23
CA ALA A 153 -9.76 -14.21 3.26
C ALA A 153 -8.66 -15.17 3.75
N ARG A 154 -8.22 -15.05 5.01
CA ARG A 154 -7.20 -15.93 5.59
C ARG A 154 -7.63 -17.37 5.54
N GLY A 155 -6.72 -18.28 5.21
CA GLY A 155 -7.00 -19.72 5.08
C GLY A 155 -7.73 -20.13 3.80
N MET A 156 -8.31 -19.20 3.03
CA MET A 156 -9.05 -19.50 1.79
C MET A 156 -8.13 -19.72 0.56
N GLY A 157 -6.84 -19.55 0.72
CA GLY A 157 -5.86 -19.71 -0.36
C GLY A 157 -5.91 -18.60 -1.43
N VAL A 158 -6.62 -17.49 -1.17
CA VAL A 158 -6.76 -16.35 -2.08
C VAL A 158 -5.40 -15.78 -2.44
N GLY A 159 -4.55 -15.49 -1.46
CA GLY A 159 -3.21 -14.96 -1.68
C GLY A 159 -2.36 -15.87 -2.58
N ARG A 160 -2.36 -17.17 -2.30
CA ARG A 160 -1.63 -18.15 -3.13
C ARG A 160 -2.11 -18.14 -4.58
N ARG A 161 -3.42 -18.07 -4.81
CA ARG A 161 -4.00 -18.06 -6.17
C ARG A 161 -3.63 -16.78 -6.93
N LEU A 162 -3.78 -15.62 -6.31
CA LEU A 162 -3.41 -14.33 -6.91
C LEU A 162 -1.92 -14.29 -7.25
N PHE A 163 -1.08 -14.66 -6.31
CA PHE A 163 0.37 -14.64 -6.50
C PHE A 163 0.82 -15.59 -7.61
N ASN A 164 0.34 -16.84 -7.60
CA ASN A 164 0.67 -17.82 -8.65
C ASN A 164 0.16 -17.37 -10.03
N HIS A 165 -1.00 -16.72 -10.08
CA HIS A 165 -1.53 -16.17 -11.33
C HIS A 165 -0.60 -15.09 -11.89
N MET A 166 -0.14 -14.16 -11.05
CA MET A 166 0.81 -13.12 -11.47
C MET A 166 2.14 -13.72 -11.95
N LEU A 167 2.67 -14.74 -11.25
CA LEU A 167 3.89 -15.43 -11.69
C LEU A 167 3.69 -16.11 -13.06
N GLY A 168 2.51 -16.68 -13.33
CA GLY A 168 2.16 -17.20 -14.63
C GLY A 168 2.22 -16.13 -15.72
N VAL A 169 1.68 -14.93 -15.44
CA VAL A 169 1.74 -13.80 -16.37
C VAL A 169 3.18 -13.36 -16.66
N PHE A 170 4.05 -13.32 -15.66
CA PHE A 170 5.47 -13.01 -15.88
C PHE A 170 6.17 -14.09 -16.69
N HIS A 171 5.90 -15.36 -16.41
CA HIS A 171 6.44 -16.49 -17.16
C HIS A 171 5.99 -16.46 -18.64
N ASP A 172 4.71 -16.19 -18.89
CA ASP A 172 4.16 -16.12 -20.27
C ASP A 172 4.74 -14.93 -21.06
N ALA A 173 5.18 -13.87 -20.35
CA ALA A 173 5.96 -12.77 -20.93
C ALA A 173 7.46 -13.12 -21.14
N GLY A 174 7.88 -14.37 -20.86
CA GLY A 174 9.26 -14.83 -20.99
C GLY A 174 10.19 -14.40 -19.85
N LEU A 175 9.65 -13.85 -18.75
CA LEU A 175 10.43 -13.35 -17.64
C LEU A 175 10.56 -14.42 -16.56
N ARG A 176 11.80 -14.62 -16.06
CA ARG A 176 12.13 -15.60 -15.02
C ARG A 176 12.44 -14.96 -13.67
N GLU A 177 12.66 -13.67 -13.68
CA GLU A 177 13.05 -12.92 -12.49
C GLU A 177 12.13 -11.71 -12.32
N TYR A 178 11.79 -11.45 -11.09
CA TYR A 178 10.99 -10.31 -10.66
C TYR A 178 11.43 -9.89 -9.26
N PHE A 179 11.02 -8.72 -8.85
CA PHE A 179 11.21 -8.26 -7.48
C PHE A 179 9.92 -7.73 -6.88
N LEU A 180 9.93 -7.57 -5.58
CA LEU A 180 8.92 -6.87 -4.81
C LEU A 180 9.58 -6.20 -3.61
N PHE A 181 8.93 -5.17 -3.09
CA PHE A 181 9.24 -4.63 -1.78
C PHE A 181 8.34 -5.22 -0.73
N THR A 182 8.87 -5.39 0.47
CA THR A 182 8.13 -5.83 1.65
C THR A 182 8.70 -5.13 2.87
N ASP A 183 7.87 -4.88 3.86
CA ASP A 183 8.24 -4.27 5.13
C ASP A 183 7.98 -5.23 6.31
N SER A 184 8.30 -4.80 7.51
CA SER A 184 8.12 -5.58 8.74
C SER A 184 6.65 -5.85 9.10
N THR A 185 5.69 -5.18 8.45
CA THR A 185 4.24 -5.39 8.66
C THR A 185 3.69 -6.49 7.77
N CYS A 186 4.43 -6.86 6.71
CA CYS A 186 4.06 -7.89 5.77
C CYS A 186 4.32 -9.31 6.33
N ASP A 187 3.55 -10.29 5.84
CA ASP A 187 3.84 -11.71 6.08
C ASP A 187 5.04 -12.17 5.24
N VAL A 188 6.24 -11.85 5.71
CA VAL A 188 7.51 -12.20 5.04
C VAL A 188 7.63 -13.72 4.89
N GLY A 189 7.09 -14.51 5.82
CA GLY A 189 7.07 -15.96 5.75
C GLY A 189 6.35 -16.49 4.51
N PHE A 190 5.35 -15.77 4.01
CA PHE A 190 4.68 -16.12 2.74
C PHE A 190 5.65 -16.14 1.55
N TYR A 191 6.60 -15.21 1.52
CA TYR A 191 7.60 -15.09 0.45
C TYR A 191 8.75 -16.09 0.64
N ASP A 192 9.23 -16.25 1.88
CA ASP A 192 10.29 -17.22 2.23
C ASP A 192 9.90 -18.65 1.86
N HIS A 193 8.65 -19.06 2.15
CA HIS A 193 8.12 -20.38 1.77
C HIS A 193 8.01 -20.59 0.24
N ARG A 194 8.10 -19.52 -0.55
CA ARG A 194 8.11 -19.56 -2.02
C ARG A 194 9.50 -19.51 -2.61
N GLY A 195 10.54 -19.49 -1.77
CA GLY A 195 11.93 -19.47 -2.21
C GLY A 195 12.37 -18.11 -2.75
N LEU A 196 11.69 -17.01 -2.38
CA LEU A 196 12.18 -15.68 -2.71
C LEU A 196 13.43 -15.38 -1.91
N ILE A 197 14.38 -14.71 -2.55
CA ILE A 197 15.69 -14.38 -1.96
C ILE A 197 15.70 -12.90 -1.61
N ARG A 198 16.00 -12.57 -0.36
CA ARG A 198 16.29 -11.20 0.06
C ARG A 198 17.54 -10.70 -0.64
N LYS A 199 17.45 -9.62 -1.39
CA LYS A 199 18.58 -9.02 -2.11
C LYS A 199 19.17 -7.83 -1.37
N ALA A 200 18.33 -7.06 -0.69
CA ALA A 200 18.72 -5.93 0.12
C ALA A 200 17.77 -5.79 1.31
N GLU A 201 18.24 -5.26 2.41
CA GLU A 201 17.47 -4.99 3.62
C GLU A 201 17.98 -3.68 4.25
N ARG A 202 17.05 -2.86 4.73
CA ARG A 202 17.35 -1.65 5.50
C ARG A 202 16.53 -1.66 6.78
N ASP A 203 17.15 -1.28 7.89
CA ASP A 203 16.48 -1.12 9.18
C ASP A 203 16.49 0.36 9.55
N ASP A 204 15.32 1.00 9.54
CA ASP A 204 15.15 2.43 9.86
C ASP A 204 15.58 2.79 11.30
N ARG A 205 15.88 1.78 12.14
CA ARG A 205 16.31 1.99 13.53
C ARG A 205 17.79 2.35 13.68
N ASN A 206 18.60 2.27 12.62
CA ASN A 206 20.04 2.48 12.68
C ASN A 206 20.52 3.80 12.06
N ASP A 207 19.66 4.66 11.54
CA ASP A 207 20.03 5.94 10.93
C ASP A 207 19.76 7.14 11.87
N GLY A 208 19.99 6.96 13.19
CA GLY A 208 19.87 7.99 14.23
C GLY A 208 21.21 8.41 14.81
#